data_e2aff7a20e87ae36ff1f19998b66f46c
#
_entry.id   e2aff7a20e87ae36ff1f19998b66f46c
#
_cell.length_a   1.000
_cell.length_b   1.000
_cell.length_c   1.000
_cell.angle_alpha   90.00
_cell.angle_beta   90.00
_cell.angle_gamma   90.00
#
_symmetry.space_group_name_H-M   'P 1'
#
loop_
_entity.id
_entity.type
_entity.pdbx_description
1 polymer ?
#
loop_
_entity_poly.entity_id
_entity_poly.type
_entity_poly.pdbx_seq_one_letter_code
_entity_poly.pdbx_strand_id
1 'polypeptide(L)'
;MRLSPLLLLASLLAPALSAQQHTLLPVPSSVTMGSGFLVLDTAFRASITGFRDARLERAVQRTMRRLEARMAVALPRPIGATAPAKGLIVRVERASPAVPALDEDESYRLDVTTATATLSANTVVGAIRGLETLLQLHQMDANGHALQMATIADTPRFRWRGVLVDAGRHFIPVEVIKRTVDGMAAAKLNVLHWHLTEDQGFRIEVRAFPKLHEMGSDGDYYTQAQVKDVVNYAADRGIRVVPEFDMPGHMTAWFVGHPELASGPGPYQIDRKWGVSHPAMNPTVETTYR
;
A
#
# COMPACT_ATOMS: atom_id res chain seq x y z
N MET A 1 63.67 -22.65 -41.85
CA MET A 1 62.21 -22.67 -41.93
C MET A 1 61.64 -22.70 -40.54
N ARG A 2 61.08 -21.58 -40.08
CA ARG A 2 60.39 -21.49 -38.78
C ARG A 2 58.90 -21.34 -39.06
N LEU A 3 58.12 -22.31 -38.63
CA LEU A 3 56.61 -22.27 -38.69
C LEU A 3 56.12 -21.54 -37.47
N SER A 4 55.39 -20.40 -37.69
CA SER A 4 54.64 -19.69 -36.67
C SER A 4 53.28 -20.35 -36.52
N PRO A 5 52.79 -20.58 -35.27
CA PRO A 5 51.43 -21.04 -35.06
C PRO A 5 50.47 -19.83 -35.07
N LEU A 6 49.51 -19.85 -35.99
CA LEU A 6 48.34 -18.96 -35.95
C LEU A 6 47.44 -19.36 -34.77
N LEU A 7 47.35 -18.50 -33.76
CA LEU A 7 46.34 -18.61 -32.72
C LEU A 7 44.98 -18.10 -33.27
N LEU A 8 44.05 -19.02 -33.50
CA LEU A 8 42.66 -18.71 -33.78
C LEU A 8 41.96 -18.26 -32.47
N LEU A 9 41.75 -16.97 -32.33
CA LEU A 9 40.94 -16.40 -31.24
C LEU A 9 39.43 -16.58 -31.59
N ALA A 10 38.82 -17.66 -31.11
CA ALA A 10 37.38 -17.82 -31.17
C ALA A 10 36.74 -16.91 -30.13
N SER A 11 36.24 -15.74 -30.57
CA SER A 11 35.41 -14.86 -29.79
C SER A 11 34.05 -15.54 -29.53
N LEU A 12 33.86 -16.07 -28.33
CA LEU A 12 32.56 -16.47 -27.79
C LEU A 12 31.69 -15.22 -27.65
N LEU A 13 30.91 -14.93 -28.67
CA LEU A 13 29.75 -14.02 -28.55
C LEU A 13 28.72 -14.72 -27.64
N ALA A 14 28.81 -14.49 -26.35
CA ALA A 14 27.71 -14.76 -25.46
C ALA A 14 26.50 -13.89 -25.92
N PRO A 15 25.30 -14.48 -26.19
CA PRO A 15 24.14 -13.67 -26.48
C PRO A 15 23.93 -12.77 -25.29
N ALA A 16 23.97 -11.44 -25.51
CA ALA A 16 23.51 -10.48 -24.52
C ALA A 16 22.05 -10.85 -24.22
N LEU A 17 21.81 -11.37 -23.01
CA LEU A 17 20.45 -11.47 -22.50
C LEU A 17 19.93 -10.03 -22.44
N SER A 18 19.17 -9.65 -23.47
CA SER A 18 18.42 -8.42 -23.47
C SER A 18 17.44 -8.52 -22.29
N ALA A 19 17.75 -7.84 -21.19
CA ALA A 19 16.83 -7.71 -20.08
C ALA A 19 15.51 -7.20 -20.65
N GLN A 20 14.45 -8.01 -20.55
CA GLN A 20 13.14 -7.63 -21.04
C GLN A 20 12.74 -6.32 -20.33
N GLN A 21 12.70 -5.22 -21.09
CA GLN A 21 12.35 -3.92 -20.52
C GLN A 21 10.87 -3.92 -20.16
N HIS A 22 10.56 -3.78 -18.89
CA HIS A 22 9.21 -3.55 -18.37
C HIS A 22 9.23 -2.42 -17.34
N THR A 23 8.07 -1.78 -17.14
CA THR A 23 7.88 -0.65 -16.22
C THR A 23 7.22 -1.07 -14.91
N LEU A 24 7.19 -2.36 -14.59
CA LEU A 24 6.57 -2.87 -13.37
C LEU A 24 7.34 -2.42 -12.13
N LEU A 25 6.64 -1.87 -11.15
CA LEU A 25 7.20 -1.36 -9.91
C LEU A 25 6.32 -1.77 -8.69
N PRO A 26 6.87 -2.38 -7.63
CA PRO A 26 8.21 -2.98 -7.55
C PRO A 26 8.43 -4.05 -8.63
N VAL A 27 9.70 -4.30 -8.97
CA VAL A 27 10.06 -5.35 -9.92
C VAL A 27 9.64 -6.70 -9.35
N PRO A 28 8.78 -7.48 -10.04
CA PRO A 28 8.36 -8.80 -9.57
C PRO A 28 9.52 -9.79 -9.53
N SER A 29 9.37 -10.85 -8.71
CA SER A 29 10.38 -11.91 -8.57
C SER A 29 10.68 -12.64 -9.88
N SER A 30 9.67 -12.79 -10.75
CA SER A 30 9.82 -13.37 -12.09
C SER A 30 8.87 -12.70 -13.07
N VAL A 31 9.37 -12.32 -14.24
CA VAL A 31 8.61 -11.68 -15.32
C VAL A 31 9.06 -12.25 -16.66
N THR A 32 8.11 -12.68 -17.47
CA THR A 32 8.31 -12.96 -18.89
C THR A 32 7.26 -12.18 -19.65
N MET A 33 7.70 -11.18 -20.42
CA MET A 33 6.80 -10.39 -21.28
C MET A 33 6.54 -11.11 -22.60
N GLY A 34 5.28 -11.12 -23.04
CA GLY A 34 4.88 -11.61 -24.34
C GLY A 34 4.83 -10.50 -25.39
N SER A 35 4.76 -10.87 -26.67
CA SER A 35 4.69 -9.91 -27.79
C SER A 35 3.27 -9.46 -28.15
N GLY A 36 2.23 -10.05 -27.54
CA GLY A 36 0.83 -9.74 -27.83
C GLY A 36 0.14 -8.94 -26.74
N PHE A 37 -1.15 -8.69 -26.95
CA PHE A 37 -1.98 -7.87 -26.08
C PHE A 37 -3.36 -8.48 -25.86
N LEU A 38 -3.90 -8.32 -24.66
CA LEU A 38 -5.30 -8.51 -24.34
C LEU A 38 -6.02 -7.18 -24.53
N VAL A 39 -6.77 -7.04 -25.61
CA VAL A 39 -7.54 -5.82 -25.91
C VAL A 39 -8.63 -5.60 -24.86
N LEU A 40 -8.69 -4.39 -24.30
CA LEU A 40 -9.71 -3.95 -23.37
C LEU A 40 -10.83 -3.23 -24.13
N ASP A 41 -12.01 -3.84 -24.13
CA ASP A 41 -13.22 -3.31 -24.76
C ASP A 41 -14.47 -3.61 -23.90
N THR A 42 -15.63 -3.27 -24.41
CA THR A 42 -16.91 -3.49 -23.71
C THR A 42 -17.26 -4.97 -23.50
N ALA A 43 -16.53 -5.92 -24.09
CA ALA A 43 -16.67 -7.36 -23.83
C ALA A 43 -15.83 -7.85 -22.65
N PHE A 44 -14.89 -7.05 -22.15
CA PHE A 44 -14.04 -7.40 -21.03
C PHE A 44 -14.85 -7.55 -19.74
N ARG A 45 -14.81 -8.73 -19.11
CA ARG A 45 -15.56 -9.07 -17.89
C ARG A 45 -14.59 -9.41 -16.77
N ALA A 46 -15.05 -9.27 -15.51
CA ALA A 46 -14.31 -9.76 -14.35
C ALA A 46 -15.07 -10.91 -13.67
N SER A 47 -14.33 -11.88 -13.17
CA SER A 47 -14.87 -12.97 -12.36
C SER A 47 -13.97 -13.28 -11.18
N ILE A 48 -14.57 -13.80 -10.10
CA ILE A 48 -13.88 -14.36 -8.94
C ILE A 48 -14.26 -15.82 -8.85
N THR A 49 -13.26 -16.71 -8.84
CA THR A 49 -13.41 -18.16 -8.66
C THR A 49 -12.65 -18.63 -7.42
N GLY A 50 -13.14 -19.68 -6.77
CA GLY A 50 -12.61 -20.15 -5.49
C GLY A 50 -13.14 -19.32 -4.31
N PHE A 51 -12.28 -18.96 -3.38
CA PHE A 51 -12.68 -18.14 -2.22
C PHE A 51 -13.13 -16.74 -2.66
N ARG A 52 -14.23 -16.27 -2.07
CA ARG A 52 -14.84 -14.96 -2.39
C ARG A 52 -15.36 -14.31 -1.10
N ASP A 53 -14.97 -13.07 -0.88
CA ASP A 53 -15.48 -12.22 0.19
C ASP A 53 -15.67 -10.77 -0.27
N ALA A 54 -16.28 -9.95 0.58
CA ALA A 54 -16.56 -8.56 0.27
C ALA A 54 -15.29 -7.72 0.04
N ARG A 55 -14.15 -8.06 0.69
CA ARG A 55 -12.87 -7.36 0.51
C ARG A 55 -12.30 -7.60 -0.88
N LEU A 56 -12.29 -8.85 -1.33
CA LEU A 56 -11.86 -9.23 -2.66
C LEU A 56 -12.75 -8.62 -3.74
N GLU A 57 -14.09 -8.64 -3.53
CA GLU A 57 -15.02 -8.01 -4.45
C GLU A 57 -14.75 -6.50 -4.61
N ARG A 58 -14.58 -5.79 -3.49
CA ARG A 58 -14.23 -4.36 -3.54
C ARG A 58 -12.89 -4.11 -4.24
N ALA A 59 -11.90 -4.99 -4.05
CA ALA A 59 -10.60 -4.89 -4.73
C ALA A 59 -10.76 -5.02 -6.25
N VAL A 60 -11.45 -6.05 -6.73
CA VAL A 60 -11.74 -6.24 -8.16
C VAL A 60 -12.55 -5.07 -8.72
N GLN A 61 -13.58 -4.61 -8.01
CA GLN A 61 -14.37 -3.43 -8.42
C GLN A 61 -13.50 -2.16 -8.52
N ARG A 62 -12.58 -1.92 -7.58
CA ARG A 62 -11.63 -0.80 -7.66
C ARG A 62 -10.76 -0.90 -8.90
N THR A 63 -10.25 -2.09 -9.19
CA THR A 63 -9.43 -2.35 -10.38
C THR A 63 -10.21 -2.07 -11.66
N MET A 64 -11.43 -2.59 -11.77
CA MET A 64 -12.29 -2.33 -12.93
C MET A 64 -12.58 -0.83 -13.11
N ARG A 65 -12.93 -0.11 -12.04
CA ARG A 65 -13.13 1.36 -12.10
C ARG A 65 -11.87 2.12 -12.53
N ARG A 66 -10.68 1.67 -12.09
CA ARG A 66 -9.41 2.30 -12.49
C ARG A 66 -9.08 2.05 -13.95
N LEU A 67 -9.42 0.87 -14.50
CA LEU A 67 -9.35 0.61 -15.95
C LEU A 67 -10.35 1.48 -16.72
N GLU A 68 -11.61 1.53 -16.29
CA GLU A 68 -12.64 2.40 -16.89
C GLU A 68 -12.19 3.87 -16.96
N ALA A 69 -11.64 4.38 -15.85
CA ALA A 69 -11.14 5.76 -15.78
C ALA A 69 -9.99 6.04 -16.76
N ARG A 70 -9.11 5.04 -17.01
CA ARG A 70 -8.01 5.16 -17.98
C ARG A 70 -8.48 5.09 -19.42
N MET A 71 -9.53 4.30 -19.67
CA MET A 71 -10.04 4.05 -21.02
C MET A 71 -11.14 5.03 -21.44
N ALA A 72 -11.74 5.72 -20.50
CA ALA A 72 -12.99 6.48 -20.69
C ALA A 72 -14.14 5.61 -21.26
N VAL A 73 -14.14 4.30 -20.98
CA VAL A 73 -15.11 3.31 -21.45
C VAL A 73 -15.66 2.54 -20.25
N ALA A 74 -16.98 2.45 -20.14
CA ALA A 74 -17.63 1.66 -19.11
C ALA A 74 -17.42 0.16 -19.35
N LEU A 75 -16.99 -0.54 -18.32
CA LEU A 75 -16.85 -2.00 -18.31
C LEU A 75 -18.07 -2.64 -17.64
N PRO A 76 -18.43 -3.87 -18.07
CA PRO A 76 -19.59 -4.55 -17.53
C PRO A 76 -19.48 -4.86 -16.03
N ARG A 77 -20.58 -4.70 -15.35
CA ARG A 77 -20.85 -5.06 -13.95
C ARG A 77 -22.09 -5.97 -13.93
N PRO A 78 -22.13 -7.06 -13.21
CA PRO A 78 -21.41 -7.43 -11.99
C PRO A 78 -20.19 -8.32 -12.26
N ILE A 79 -19.44 -8.60 -11.15
CA ILE A 79 -18.36 -9.58 -11.12
C ILE A 79 -18.96 -10.99 -11.15
N GLY A 80 -18.61 -11.79 -12.17
CA GLY A 80 -19.11 -13.15 -12.34
C GLY A 80 -18.51 -14.16 -11.35
N ALA A 81 -19.11 -15.34 -11.26
CA ALA A 81 -18.58 -16.50 -10.55
C ALA A 81 -17.90 -17.52 -11.48
N THR A 82 -18.15 -17.41 -12.79
CA THR A 82 -17.57 -18.29 -13.82
C THR A 82 -16.57 -17.54 -14.67
N ALA A 83 -15.54 -18.23 -15.13
CA ALA A 83 -14.53 -17.64 -16.00
C ALA A 83 -15.14 -17.13 -17.31
N PRO A 84 -14.94 -15.85 -17.68
CA PRO A 84 -15.40 -15.31 -18.94
C PRO A 84 -14.52 -15.79 -20.11
N ALA A 85 -15.06 -15.79 -21.32
CA ALA A 85 -14.26 -16.06 -22.52
C ALA A 85 -13.21 -14.96 -22.78
N LYS A 86 -13.51 -13.70 -22.35
CA LYS A 86 -12.60 -12.55 -22.41
C LYS A 86 -12.67 -11.75 -21.12
N GLY A 87 -11.52 -11.56 -20.43
CA GLY A 87 -11.52 -10.74 -19.24
C GLY A 87 -10.54 -11.14 -18.16
N LEU A 88 -10.82 -10.65 -16.94
CA LEU A 88 -10.07 -10.91 -15.72
C LEU A 88 -10.68 -12.08 -14.94
N ILE A 89 -9.87 -13.07 -14.62
CA ILE A 89 -10.22 -14.20 -13.76
C ILE A 89 -9.36 -14.11 -12.51
N VAL A 90 -9.98 -13.91 -11.34
CA VAL A 90 -9.28 -13.87 -10.04
C VAL A 90 -9.59 -15.17 -9.30
N ARG A 91 -8.54 -15.94 -8.98
CA ARG A 91 -8.61 -17.20 -8.23
C ARG A 91 -7.92 -17.02 -6.88
N VAL A 92 -8.67 -17.22 -5.82
CA VAL A 92 -8.15 -17.12 -4.45
C VAL A 92 -8.50 -18.40 -3.69
N GLU A 93 -7.58 -18.89 -2.87
CA GLU A 93 -7.78 -20.13 -2.13
C GLU A 93 -8.43 -19.90 -0.77
N ARG A 94 -8.02 -18.82 -0.05
CA ARG A 94 -8.50 -18.56 1.31
C ARG A 94 -8.59 -17.08 1.66
N ALA A 95 -9.28 -16.81 2.76
CA ALA A 95 -9.37 -15.48 3.36
C ALA A 95 -8.00 -14.94 3.80
N SER A 96 -7.91 -13.62 3.89
CA SER A 96 -6.90 -12.89 4.64
C SER A 96 -7.43 -12.44 6.00
N PRO A 97 -6.59 -12.28 7.04
CA PRO A 97 -6.99 -11.67 8.30
C PRO A 97 -7.67 -10.32 8.11
N ALA A 98 -8.63 -9.99 8.97
CA ALA A 98 -9.34 -8.70 8.92
C ALA A 98 -8.37 -7.52 9.08
N VAL A 99 -7.41 -7.64 10.02
CA VAL A 99 -6.27 -6.73 10.15
C VAL A 99 -5.08 -7.36 9.43
N PRO A 100 -4.50 -6.70 8.41
CA PRO A 100 -3.37 -7.26 7.67
C PRO A 100 -2.19 -7.59 8.59
N ALA A 101 -1.64 -8.79 8.44
CA ALA A 101 -0.49 -9.27 9.19
C ALA A 101 0.80 -9.13 8.37
N LEU A 102 1.94 -9.04 9.04
CA LEU A 102 3.25 -8.88 8.35
C LEU A 102 3.78 -10.20 7.79
N ASP A 103 3.30 -11.32 8.31
CA ASP A 103 3.65 -12.68 7.90
C ASP A 103 2.61 -13.29 6.94
N GLU A 104 1.65 -12.49 6.47
CA GLU A 104 0.68 -12.93 5.49
C GLU A 104 1.34 -13.24 4.15
N ASP A 105 0.83 -14.28 3.47
CA ASP A 105 1.25 -14.62 2.12
C ASP A 105 0.71 -13.58 1.12
N GLU A 106 1.60 -12.72 0.64
CA GLU A 106 1.30 -11.70 -0.38
C GLU A 106 1.67 -12.18 -1.80
N SER A 107 2.02 -13.46 -1.98
CA SER A 107 2.42 -14.00 -3.27
C SER A 107 1.26 -14.11 -4.25
N TYR A 108 1.56 -13.97 -5.53
CA TYR A 108 0.59 -14.15 -6.62
C TYR A 108 1.27 -14.60 -7.92
N ARG A 109 0.47 -15.15 -8.80
CA ARG A 109 0.80 -15.42 -10.20
C ARG A 109 -0.21 -14.72 -11.09
N LEU A 110 0.28 -14.04 -12.13
CA LEU A 110 -0.52 -13.35 -13.13
C LEU A 110 -0.11 -13.80 -14.54
N ASP A 111 -1.01 -14.45 -15.24
CA ASP A 111 -0.85 -14.90 -16.63
C ASP A 111 -1.80 -14.10 -17.52
N VAL A 112 -1.26 -13.29 -18.42
CA VAL A 112 -2.02 -12.50 -19.39
C VAL A 112 -1.81 -13.07 -20.78
N THR A 113 -2.91 -13.53 -21.40
CA THR A 113 -3.00 -14.03 -22.77
C THR A 113 -3.75 -13.04 -23.66
N THR A 114 -3.99 -13.35 -24.91
CA THR A 114 -4.82 -12.52 -25.81
C THR A 114 -6.31 -12.52 -25.46
N ALA A 115 -6.78 -13.49 -24.65
CA ALA A 115 -8.18 -13.64 -24.26
C ALA A 115 -8.43 -13.29 -22.80
N THR A 116 -7.55 -13.70 -21.89
CA THR A 116 -7.77 -13.57 -20.45
C THR A 116 -6.53 -13.13 -19.68
N ALA A 117 -6.75 -12.39 -18.58
CA ALA A 117 -5.79 -12.19 -17.53
C ALA A 117 -6.22 -13.06 -16.33
N THR A 118 -5.44 -14.10 -16.02
CA THR A 118 -5.68 -14.99 -14.88
C THR A 118 -4.75 -14.65 -13.74
N LEU A 119 -5.33 -14.16 -12.66
CA LEU A 119 -4.63 -13.87 -11.40
C LEU A 119 -4.94 -14.97 -10.39
N SER A 120 -3.91 -15.65 -9.90
CA SER A 120 -4.01 -16.68 -8.86
C SER A 120 -3.22 -16.27 -7.63
N ALA A 121 -3.80 -16.42 -6.44
CA ALA A 121 -3.16 -16.13 -5.18
C ALA A 121 -3.70 -17.04 -4.07
N ASN A 122 -2.88 -17.38 -3.08
CA ASN A 122 -3.33 -18.15 -1.94
C ASN A 122 -4.27 -17.36 -1.04
N THR A 123 -4.07 -16.03 -0.95
CA THR A 123 -4.79 -15.13 -0.04
C THR A 123 -5.44 -13.96 -0.79
N VAL A 124 -6.41 -13.32 -0.12
CA VAL A 124 -7.05 -12.09 -0.64
C VAL A 124 -6.01 -10.96 -0.79
N VAL A 125 -5.06 -10.83 0.14
CA VAL A 125 -4.03 -9.78 0.04
C VAL A 125 -3.07 -10.04 -1.11
N GLY A 126 -2.66 -11.29 -1.34
CA GLY A 126 -1.88 -11.67 -2.52
C GLY A 126 -2.59 -11.28 -3.82
N ALA A 127 -3.90 -11.54 -3.92
CA ALA A 127 -4.70 -11.11 -5.07
C ALA A 127 -4.73 -9.58 -5.22
N ILE A 128 -4.85 -8.82 -4.12
CA ILE A 128 -4.79 -7.35 -4.15
C ILE A 128 -3.46 -6.87 -4.74
N ARG A 129 -2.32 -7.48 -4.37
CA ARG A 129 -0.99 -7.14 -4.95
C ARG A 129 -0.93 -7.44 -6.45
N GLY A 130 -1.47 -8.58 -6.87
CA GLY A 130 -1.52 -8.96 -8.29
C GLY A 130 -2.43 -8.05 -9.13
N LEU A 131 -3.53 -7.55 -8.57
CA LEU A 131 -4.40 -6.57 -9.21
C LEU A 131 -3.69 -5.24 -9.49
N GLU A 132 -2.80 -4.79 -8.61
CA GLU A 132 -1.98 -3.61 -8.87
C GLU A 132 -0.97 -3.85 -10.01
N THR A 133 -0.40 -5.05 -10.10
CA THR A 133 0.45 -5.43 -11.25
C THR A 133 -0.33 -5.46 -12.56
N LEU A 134 -1.55 -6.02 -12.55
CA LEU A 134 -2.42 -5.99 -13.73
C LEU A 134 -2.63 -4.57 -14.25
N LEU A 135 -2.88 -3.61 -13.35
CA LEU A 135 -3.06 -2.20 -13.72
C LEU A 135 -1.80 -1.57 -14.33
N GLN A 136 -0.62 -2.04 -13.97
CA GLN A 136 0.65 -1.56 -14.54
C GLN A 136 0.94 -2.12 -15.93
N LEU A 137 0.31 -3.26 -16.32
CA LEU A 137 0.40 -3.81 -17.67
C LEU A 137 -0.47 -3.08 -18.69
N HIS A 138 -1.31 -2.14 -18.24
CA HIS A 138 -2.17 -1.37 -19.14
C HIS A 138 -1.36 -0.44 -20.03
N GLN A 139 -1.64 -0.51 -21.32
CA GLN A 139 -1.06 0.34 -22.35
C GLN A 139 -2.17 0.92 -23.24
N MET A 140 -1.85 2.01 -23.90
CA MET A 140 -2.68 2.62 -24.94
C MET A 140 -1.79 2.89 -26.17
N ASP A 141 -2.23 2.45 -27.32
CA ASP A 141 -1.61 2.71 -28.63
C ASP A 141 -2.66 3.15 -29.67
N ALA A 142 -2.26 3.20 -30.92
CA ALA A 142 -3.16 3.56 -32.02
C ALA A 142 -4.37 2.60 -32.20
N ASN A 143 -4.29 1.36 -31.66
CA ASN A 143 -5.34 0.35 -31.73
C ASN A 143 -6.25 0.37 -30.47
N GLY A 144 -5.97 1.24 -29.51
CA GLY A 144 -6.75 1.41 -28.29
C GLY A 144 -6.08 0.93 -27.03
N HIS A 145 -6.91 0.57 -26.03
CA HIS A 145 -6.44 0.16 -24.69
C HIS A 145 -6.26 -1.36 -24.61
N ALA A 146 -5.16 -1.80 -24.02
CA ALA A 146 -4.83 -3.20 -23.89
C ALA A 146 -3.98 -3.48 -22.63
N LEU A 147 -3.94 -4.75 -22.21
CA LEU A 147 -2.97 -5.28 -21.26
C LEU A 147 -1.87 -6.01 -22.02
N GLN A 148 -0.61 -5.69 -21.72
CA GLN A 148 0.53 -6.42 -22.28
C GLN A 148 0.49 -7.88 -21.84
N MET A 149 0.67 -8.81 -22.77
CA MET A 149 0.83 -10.23 -22.43
C MET A 149 2.07 -10.41 -21.53
N ALA A 150 1.90 -11.19 -20.48
CA ALA A 150 2.98 -11.47 -19.55
C ALA A 150 2.67 -12.72 -18.72
N THR A 151 3.70 -13.42 -18.29
CA THR A 151 3.67 -14.39 -17.18
C THR A 151 4.50 -13.82 -16.06
N ILE A 152 3.85 -13.58 -14.92
CA ILE A 152 4.47 -12.94 -13.74
C ILE A 152 4.23 -13.82 -12.53
N ALA A 153 5.28 -14.06 -11.73
CA ALA A 153 5.18 -14.60 -10.39
C ALA A 153 5.91 -13.65 -9.44
N ASP A 154 5.27 -13.33 -8.34
CA ASP A 154 5.82 -12.37 -7.40
C ASP A 154 5.59 -12.79 -5.94
N THR A 155 6.61 -12.53 -5.14
CA THR A 155 6.60 -12.67 -3.68
C THR A 155 7.44 -11.54 -3.12
N PRO A 156 6.89 -10.71 -2.22
CA PRO A 156 7.63 -9.59 -1.68
C PRO A 156 8.92 -10.03 -0.98
N ARG A 157 10.06 -9.43 -1.34
CA ARG A 157 11.35 -9.69 -0.71
C ARG A 157 11.44 -9.19 0.72
N PHE A 158 10.75 -8.07 1.02
CA PHE A 158 10.67 -7.47 2.34
C PHE A 158 9.27 -7.60 2.92
N ARG A 159 9.16 -8.11 4.13
CA ARG A 159 7.86 -8.23 4.84
C ARG A 159 7.31 -6.90 5.30
N TRP A 160 8.19 -5.95 5.67
CA TRP A 160 7.82 -4.59 6.07
C TRP A 160 8.16 -3.61 4.95
N ARG A 161 7.13 -2.99 4.38
CA ARG A 161 7.25 -1.97 3.32
C ARG A 161 6.33 -0.82 3.69
N GLY A 162 6.88 0.14 4.44
CA GLY A 162 6.07 1.19 5.08
C GLY A 162 6.40 2.60 4.63
N VAL A 163 5.46 3.49 4.95
CA VAL A 163 5.61 4.94 4.91
C VAL A 163 5.23 5.46 6.28
N LEU A 164 6.05 6.34 6.86
CA LEU A 164 5.71 7.14 8.03
C LEU A 164 5.01 8.43 7.57
N VAL A 165 3.88 8.73 8.18
CA VAL A 165 3.15 9.98 8.00
C VAL A 165 3.10 10.71 9.33
N ASP A 166 3.77 11.85 9.40
CA ASP A 166 3.85 12.68 10.58
C ASP A 166 2.69 13.69 10.63
N ALA A 167 1.63 13.30 11.30
CA ALA A 167 0.49 14.16 11.56
C ALA A 167 0.65 14.97 12.87
N GLY A 168 1.56 14.56 13.74
CA GLY A 168 1.86 15.24 15.00
C GLY A 168 2.38 16.64 14.78
N ARG A 169 3.44 16.79 13.96
CA ARG A 169 4.04 18.08 13.64
C ARG A 169 3.17 18.94 12.76
N HIS A 170 2.46 18.36 11.80
CA HIS A 170 1.51 19.06 10.94
C HIS A 170 0.27 18.20 10.69
N PHE A 171 -0.90 18.70 11.09
CA PHE A 171 -2.14 17.96 10.91
C PHE A 171 -2.41 17.67 9.43
N ILE A 172 -2.73 16.43 9.13
CA ILE A 172 -3.03 15.95 7.79
C ILE A 172 -4.48 15.48 7.72
N PRO A 173 -5.35 16.11 6.91
CA PRO A 173 -6.76 15.70 6.81
C PRO A 173 -6.94 14.24 6.40
N VAL A 174 -8.00 13.59 6.89
CA VAL A 174 -8.31 12.17 6.63
C VAL A 174 -8.27 11.82 5.15
N GLU A 175 -8.79 12.71 4.28
CA GLU A 175 -8.82 12.47 2.84
C GLU A 175 -7.41 12.46 2.21
N VAL A 176 -6.46 13.18 2.79
CA VAL A 176 -5.05 13.14 2.36
C VAL A 176 -4.39 11.83 2.83
N ILE A 177 -4.66 11.38 4.06
CA ILE A 177 -4.22 10.07 4.55
C ILE A 177 -4.74 8.95 3.63
N LYS A 178 -6.03 8.97 3.27
CA LYS A 178 -6.61 7.98 2.34
C LYS A 178 -5.96 8.01 0.96
N ARG A 179 -5.65 9.18 0.41
CA ARG A 179 -4.89 9.30 -0.86
C ARG A 179 -3.48 8.72 -0.73
N THR A 180 -2.81 8.94 0.41
CA THR A 180 -1.51 8.31 0.71
C THR A 180 -1.65 6.79 0.72
N VAL A 181 -2.68 6.25 1.36
CA VAL A 181 -3.00 4.81 1.37
C VAL A 181 -3.25 4.27 -0.04
N ASP A 182 -3.93 5.03 -0.92
CA ASP A 182 -4.10 4.64 -2.32
C ASP A 182 -2.77 4.59 -3.08
N GLY A 183 -1.89 5.56 -2.87
CA GLY A 183 -0.52 5.57 -3.43
C GLY A 183 0.32 4.40 -2.89
N MET A 184 0.22 4.11 -1.60
CA MET A 184 0.88 2.97 -0.97
C MET A 184 0.40 1.64 -1.58
N ALA A 185 -0.92 1.48 -1.78
CA ALA A 185 -1.47 0.29 -2.43
C ALA A 185 -0.92 0.09 -3.85
N ALA A 186 -0.88 1.17 -4.65
CA ALA A 186 -0.34 1.15 -6.01
C ALA A 186 1.14 0.76 -6.06
N ALA A 187 1.93 1.17 -5.06
CA ALA A 187 3.33 0.79 -4.87
C ALA A 187 3.53 -0.52 -4.09
N LYS A 188 2.45 -1.24 -3.74
CA LYS A 188 2.45 -2.49 -2.95
C LYS A 188 3.09 -2.35 -1.58
N LEU A 189 3.06 -1.17 -0.97
CA LEU A 189 3.43 -0.96 0.41
C LEU A 189 2.36 -1.55 1.34
N ASN A 190 2.75 -2.02 2.53
CA ASN A 190 1.84 -2.75 3.42
C ASN A 190 1.73 -2.21 4.84
N VAL A 191 2.48 -1.16 5.19
CA VAL A 191 2.44 -0.55 6.53
C VAL A 191 2.34 0.96 6.44
N LEU A 192 1.25 1.53 6.98
CA LEU A 192 1.15 2.95 7.29
C LEU A 192 1.59 3.14 8.74
N HIS A 193 2.75 3.74 8.94
CA HIS A 193 3.21 4.19 10.24
C HIS A 193 2.65 5.60 10.47
N TRP A 194 1.68 5.73 11.36
CA TRP A 194 0.93 6.95 11.58
C TRP A 194 1.38 7.61 12.87
N HIS A 195 2.25 8.60 12.76
CA HIS A 195 2.80 9.36 13.88
C HIS A 195 1.80 10.43 14.32
N LEU A 196 1.20 10.23 15.49
CA LEU A 196 0.00 10.95 15.94
C LEU A 196 0.26 12.00 17.01
N THR A 197 1.42 11.95 17.65
CA THR A 197 1.73 12.87 18.77
C THR A 197 3.14 13.41 18.68
N GLU A 198 3.27 14.71 18.90
CA GLU A 198 4.51 15.48 18.90
C GLU A 198 4.42 16.69 19.82
N ASP A 199 5.51 17.47 19.93
CA ASP A 199 5.52 18.76 20.63
C ASP A 199 4.52 19.75 20.03
N GLN A 200 4.23 19.63 18.73
CA GLN A 200 3.35 20.50 17.96
C GLN A 200 1.89 20.07 17.95
N GLY A 201 1.58 18.86 18.43
CA GLY A 201 0.20 18.44 18.49
C GLY A 201 -0.05 17.02 18.97
N PHE A 202 -1.15 16.84 19.67
CA PHE A 202 -1.73 15.59 20.08
C PHE A 202 -2.95 15.31 19.17
N ARG A 203 -2.80 14.49 18.13
CA ARG A 203 -3.72 14.44 16.98
C ARG A 203 -4.78 13.34 17.02
N ILE A 204 -5.11 12.77 18.19
CA ILE A 204 -6.11 11.71 18.29
C ILE A 204 -7.03 11.88 19.51
N GLU A 205 -8.33 11.63 19.33
CA GLU A 205 -9.33 11.64 20.41
C GLU A 205 -9.04 10.55 21.45
N VAL A 206 -8.80 10.96 22.69
CA VAL A 206 -8.66 10.08 23.86
C VAL A 206 -9.78 10.39 24.85
N ARG A 207 -10.81 9.53 24.90
CA ARG A 207 -11.99 9.77 25.73
C ARG A 207 -11.73 9.67 27.22
N ALA A 208 -10.77 8.84 27.64
CA ALA A 208 -10.38 8.70 29.04
C ALA A 208 -9.64 9.94 29.56
N PHE A 209 -8.92 10.65 28.68
CA PHE A 209 -8.11 11.82 29.01
C PHE A 209 -8.36 12.93 27.95
N PRO A 210 -9.53 13.55 27.94
CA PRO A 210 -9.94 14.45 26.85
C PRO A 210 -9.05 15.70 26.72
N LYS A 211 -8.47 16.19 27.83
CA LYS A 211 -7.56 17.33 27.80
C LYS A 211 -6.35 17.13 26.87
N LEU A 212 -5.93 15.89 26.60
CA LEU A 212 -4.82 15.59 25.70
C LEU A 212 -5.09 16.16 24.30
N HIS A 213 -6.25 15.88 23.72
CA HIS A 213 -6.60 16.36 22.38
C HIS A 213 -7.31 17.71 22.38
N GLU A 214 -8.14 18.01 23.38
CA GLU A 214 -8.84 19.30 23.47
C GLU A 214 -7.89 20.48 23.65
N MET A 215 -6.83 20.31 24.45
CA MET A 215 -5.85 21.36 24.76
C MET A 215 -4.55 21.24 23.94
N GLY A 216 -4.17 20.02 23.55
CA GLY A 216 -2.91 19.73 22.89
C GLY A 216 -2.96 19.70 21.34
N SER A 217 -4.10 20.04 20.71
CA SER A 217 -4.24 19.89 19.25
C SER A 217 -4.58 21.17 18.48
N ASP A 218 -4.95 22.27 19.14
CA ASP A 218 -5.57 23.45 18.52
C ASP A 218 -6.90 23.14 17.79
N GLY A 219 -7.59 22.06 18.16
CA GLY A 219 -8.78 21.58 17.50
C GLY A 219 -8.52 20.66 16.29
N ASP A 220 -7.27 20.49 15.89
CA ASP A 220 -6.84 19.65 14.78
C ASP A 220 -6.48 18.24 15.28
N TYR A 221 -7.47 17.35 15.38
CA TYR A 221 -7.27 15.95 15.78
C TYR A 221 -8.25 15.02 15.06
N TYR A 222 -7.91 13.74 15.01
CA TYR A 222 -8.78 12.69 14.48
C TYR A 222 -9.70 12.14 15.57
N THR A 223 -10.99 12.12 15.30
CA THR A 223 -11.94 11.40 16.15
C THR A 223 -11.72 9.89 16.06
N GLN A 224 -12.14 9.13 17.07
CA GLN A 224 -12.04 7.66 17.01
C GLN A 224 -12.80 7.07 15.80
N ALA A 225 -13.87 7.69 15.36
CA ALA A 225 -14.59 7.28 14.15
C ALA A 225 -13.73 7.47 12.89
N GLN A 226 -13.04 8.60 12.76
CA GLN A 226 -12.12 8.87 11.65
C GLN A 226 -10.93 7.93 11.65
N VAL A 227 -10.34 7.64 12.82
CA VAL A 227 -9.25 6.66 12.94
C VAL A 227 -9.71 5.28 12.48
N LYS A 228 -10.88 4.82 12.95
CA LYS A 228 -11.47 3.54 12.52
C LYS A 228 -11.73 3.49 11.02
N ASP A 229 -12.17 4.59 10.42
CA ASP A 229 -12.41 4.71 8.99
C ASP A 229 -11.09 4.57 8.19
N VAL A 230 -10.03 5.25 8.61
CA VAL A 230 -8.68 5.11 7.99
C VAL A 230 -8.16 3.68 8.13
N VAL A 231 -8.27 3.06 9.31
CA VAL A 231 -7.84 1.67 9.55
C VAL A 231 -8.58 0.70 8.63
N ASN A 232 -9.90 0.83 8.51
CA ASN A 232 -10.70 -0.02 7.63
C ASN A 232 -10.35 0.22 6.15
N TYR A 233 -10.15 1.48 5.75
CA TYR A 233 -9.77 1.86 4.39
C TYR A 233 -8.42 1.28 3.99
N ALA A 234 -7.45 1.32 4.90
CA ALA A 234 -6.12 0.73 4.72
C ALA A 234 -6.20 -0.81 4.66
N ALA A 235 -6.93 -1.43 5.61
CA ALA A 235 -7.13 -2.88 5.66
C ALA A 235 -7.75 -3.41 4.37
N ASP A 236 -8.69 -2.68 3.77
CA ASP A 236 -9.33 -3.02 2.49
C ASP A 236 -8.33 -3.08 1.31
N ARG A 237 -7.15 -2.49 1.47
CA ARG A 237 -6.04 -2.47 0.52
C ARG A 237 -4.85 -3.34 0.93
N GLY A 238 -5.00 -4.15 1.97
CA GLY A 238 -3.93 -4.98 2.49
C GLY A 238 -2.83 -4.18 3.21
N ILE A 239 -3.17 -3.01 3.78
CA ILE A 239 -2.24 -2.14 4.48
C ILE A 239 -2.59 -2.14 5.97
N ARG A 240 -1.60 -2.47 6.80
CA ARG A 240 -1.67 -2.37 8.25
C ARG A 240 -1.41 -0.93 8.68
N VAL A 241 -2.20 -0.40 9.62
CA VAL A 241 -1.93 0.87 10.28
C VAL A 241 -1.23 0.59 11.61
N VAL A 242 -0.10 1.23 11.82
CA VAL A 242 0.67 1.22 13.08
C VAL A 242 0.64 2.64 13.64
N PRO A 243 -0.21 2.93 14.65
CA PRO A 243 -0.23 4.24 15.29
C PRO A 243 1.00 4.39 16.19
N GLU A 244 1.57 5.58 16.21
CA GLU A 244 2.68 5.94 17.08
C GLU A 244 2.26 7.07 18.04
N PHE A 245 2.62 6.88 19.32
CA PHE A 245 2.52 7.85 20.38
C PHE A 245 3.92 8.02 20.95
N ASP A 246 4.56 9.14 20.65
CA ASP A 246 5.96 9.37 21.01
C ASP A 246 6.09 9.71 22.50
N MET A 247 7.02 9.03 23.16
CA MET A 247 7.36 9.24 24.57
C MET A 247 8.74 8.62 24.88
N PRO A 248 9.49 9.10 25.86
CA PRO A 248 9.17 10.18 26.84
C PRO A 248 9.49 11.59 26.34
N GLY A 249 10.11 11.75 25.16
CA GLY A 249 10.34 13.03 24.49
C GLY A 249 9.20 13.39 23.56
N HIS A 250 9.27 14.55 22.92
CA HIS A 250 8.29 15.02 21.95
C HIS A 250 6.84 15.10 22.48
N MET A 251 6.71 15.53 23.74
CA MET A 251 5.45 15.47 24.49
C MET A 251 4.93 16.83 24.96
N THR A 252 5.45 17.94 24.47
CA THR A 252 5.01 19.27 24.92
C THR A 252 3.50 19.45 24.75
N ALA A 253 2.92 18.95 23.67
CA ALA A 253 1.47 19.01 23.46
C ALA A 253 0.67 18.22 24.53
N TRP A 254 1.22 17.13 25.09
CA TRP A 254 0.60 16.39 26.20
C TRP A 254 0.56 17.23 27.46
N PHE A 255 1.64 17.96 27.74
CA PHE A 255 1.80 18.75 28.98
C PHE A 255 0.92 19.99 29.02
N VAL A 256 0.38 20.43 27.87
CA VAL A 256 -0.62 21.51 27.84
C VAL A 256 -1.87 21.13 28.63
N GLY A 257 -2.34 19.89 28.47
CA GLY A 257 -3.50 19.36 29.21
C GLY A 257 -3.15 18.69 30.53
N HIS A 258 -1.92 18.16 30.64
CA HIS A 258 -1.44 17.35 31.75
C HIS A 258 -0.02 17.75 32.19
N PRO A 259 0.15 18.97 32.77
CA PRO A 259 1.46 19.47 33.16
C PRO A 259 2.14 18.64 34.27
N GLU A 260 1.35 17.87 35.03
CA GLU A 260 1.84 16.96 36.06
C GLU A 260 2.69 15.79 35.50
N LEU A 261 2.61 15.50 34.19
CA LEU A 261 3.42 14.47 33.56
C LEU A 261 4.84 14.95 33.22
N ALA A 262 5.09 16.24 33.23
CA ALA A 262 6.35 16.81 32.77
C ALA A 262 7.45 16.75 33.84
N SER A 263 8.71 16.64 33.41
CA SER A 263 9.90 16.67 34.30
C SER A 263 10.35 18.08 34.70
N GLY A 264 9.73 19.12 34.16
CA GLY A 264 10.04 20.52 34.47
C GLY A 264 8.81 21.33 34.88
N PRO A 265 8.97 22.58 35.26
CA PRO A 265 7.86 23.45 35.65
C PRO A 265 7.10 23.97 34.42
N GLY A 266 5.75 24.04 34.51
CA GLY A 266 4.90 24.72 33.52
C GLY A 266 4.82 26.26 33.77
N PRO A 267 3.92 26.95 33.06
CA PRO A 267 2.91 26.42 32.14
C PRO A 267 3.48 26.03 30.78
N TYR A 268 2.81 25.08 30.09
CA TYR A 268 3.18 24.63 28.76
C TYR A 268 2.25 25.20 27.68
N GLN A 269 2.77 25.35 26.48
CA GLN A 269 2.03 25.70 25.27
C GLN A 269 2.47 24.77 24.14
N ILE A 270 1.60 24.53 23.18
CA ILE A 270 1.94 23.77 21.99
C ILE A 270 3.14 24.44 21.30
N ASP A 271 4.17 23.66 21.01
CA ASP A 271 5.37 24.16 20.35
C ASP A 271 5.03 24.52 18.87
N ARG A 272 5.63 25.59 18.37
CA ARG A 272 5.46 26.07 17.00
C ARG A 272 6.76 26.01 16.20
N LYS A 273 7.80 25.41 16.78
CA LYS A 273 9.14 25.33 16.21
C LYS A 273 9.50 23.88 15.91
N TRP A 274 10.36 23.70 14.95
CA TRP A 274 11.03 22.43 14.70
C TRP A 274 12.22 22.28 15.66
N GLY A 275 12.44 21.10 16.16
CA GLY A 275 13.58 20.81 17.02
C GLY A 275 13.26 19.81 18.11
N VAL A 276 14.15 19.74 19.08
CA VAL A 276 13.98 18.95 20.32
C VAL A 276 13.60 19.90 21.42
N SER A 277 12.44 19.70 22.00
CA SER A 277 11.91 20.51 23.09
C SER A 277 12.12 19.85 24.45
N HIS A 278 12.19 20.64 25.50
CA HIS A 278 12.22 20.22 26.89
C HIS A 278 11.00 20.81 27.61
N PRO A 279 10.47 20.11 28.62
CA PRO A 279 10.95 18.88 29.25
C PRO A 279 10.46 17.58 28.59
N ALA A 280 11.04 16.45 29.02
CA ALA A 280 10.51 15.12 28.74
C ALA A 280 9.45 14.71 29.78
N MET A 281 8.74 13.60 29.55
CA MET A 281 7.88 12.97 30.54
C MET A 281 8.68 12.58 31.79
N ASN A 282 8.10 12.80 32.97
CA ASN A 282 8.74 12.48 34.23
C ASN A 282 8.51 11.01 34.64
N PRO A 283 9.51 10.14 34.56
CA PRO A 283 9.38 8.73 34.92
C PRO A 283 9.34 8.46 36.42
N THR A 284 9.54 9.51 37.27
CA THR A 284 9.59 9.33 38.71
C THR A 284 8.25 9.57 39.40
N VAL A 285 7.24 10.06 38.70
CA VAL A 285 5.91 10.26 39.26
C VAL A 285 4.97 9.11 38.89
N GLU A 286 4.23 8.62 39.87
CA GLU A 286 3.33 7.49 39.77
C GLU A 286 2.21 7.72 38.75
N THR A 287 1.75 8.96 38.58
CA THR A 287 0.72 9.35 37.60
C THR A 287 1.13 9.10 36.14
N THR A 288 2.43 9.01 35.87
CA THR A 288 2.95 8.66 34.54
C THR A 288 2.55 7.25 34.10
N TYR A 289 2.27 6.35 35.07
CA TYR A 289 2.00 4.92 34.83
C TYR A 289 0.54 4.52 35.07
N ARG A 290 -0.34 5.44 35.32
CA ARG A 290 -1.77 5.24 35.58
C ARG A 290 -2.63 5.74 34.44
#